data_ee4adbc1310ad592fe2675fbc704e520
#
_entry.id   ee4adbc1310ad592fe2675fbc704e520
#
_cell.length_a   1.000
_cell.length_b   1.000
_cell.length_c   1.000
_cell.angle_alpha   90.00
_cell.angle_beta   90.00
_cell.angle_gamma   90.00
#
_symmetry.space_group_name_H-M   'P 1'
#
loop_
_entity.id
_entity.type
_entity.pdbx_description
1 polymer ?
#
loop_
_entity_poly.entity_id
_entity_poly.type
_entity_poly.pdbx_seq_one_letter_code
_entity_poly.pdbx_strand_id
1 'polypeptide(L)'
;SLGCGNPTALAELKAGETVLDLGSGGGIDVLLSAKRVGPTGVAYGLDMTDQMLALAEENKRKSGLANVHFLKGEIEAIPLPANSVDVIISNCVINLSADKDRVLREAYRVLKPGGR
;
A
#
# COMPACT_ATOMS: atom_id res chain seq x y z
N SER A 1 9.98 7.56 2.98
CA SER A 1 9.42 8.70 2.28
C SER A 1 8.28 8.31 1.37
N LEU A 2 7.32 9.19 1.24
CA LEU A 2 6.15 8.95 0.40
C LEU A 2 6.46 9.39 -1.04
N GLY A 3 7.33 8.65 -1.72
CA GLY A 3 7.70 8.94 -3.09
C GLY A 3 6.62 8.52 -4.07
N CYS A 4 6.28 9.39 -5.00
CA CYS A 4 5.29 9.12 -6.03
C CYS A 4 5.94 8.35 -7.18
N GLY A 5 5.38 7.18 -7.52
CA GLY A 5 5.84 6.37 -8.64
C GLY A 5 7.32 6.02 -8.59
N ASN A 6 7.88 5.84 -7.40
CA ASN A 6 9.31 5.64 -7.22
C ASN A 6 9.69 4.16 -7.32
N PRO A 7 10.29 3.71 -8.43
CA PRO A 7 10.69 2.31 -8.56
C PRO A 7 11.78 1.88 -7.57
N THR A 8 12.56 2.83 -7.02
CA THR A 8 13.56 2.49 -6.02
C THR A 8 12.92 2.07 -4.70
N ALA A 9 11.73 2.57 -4.38
CA ALA A 9 11.01 2.14 -3.18
C ALA A 9 10.70 0.64 -3.23
N LEU A 10 10.26 0.13 -4.39
CA LEU A 10 10.04 -1.30 -4.58
C LEU A 10 11.35 -2.10 -4.45
N ALA A 11 12.43 -1.59 -5.01
CA ALA A 11 13.73 -2.26 -4.98
C ALA A 11 14.31 -2.35 -3.56
N GLU A 12 13.90 -1.44 -2.67
CA GLU A 12 14.40 -1.39 -1.29
C GLU A 12 13.57 -2.23 -0.31
N LEU A 13 12.49 -2.87 -0.77
CA LEU A 13 11.68 -3.73 0.09
C LEU A 13 12.46 -4.95 0.53
N LYS A 14 12.32 -5.31 1.79
CA LYS A 14 13.02 -6.44 2.41
C LYS A 14 12.07 -7.56 2.75
N ALA A 15 12.59 -8.78 2.77
CA ALA A 15 11.80 -9.95 3.13
C ALA A 15 11.18 -9.78 4.52
N GLY A 16 9.92 -10.13 4.64
CA GLY A 16 9.17 -10.08 5.89
C GLY A 16 8.53 -8.73 6.21
N GLU A 17 8.75 -7.70 5.40
CA GLU A 17 8.16 -6.39 5.65
C GLU A 17 6.66 -6.35 5.33
N THR A 18 5.94 -5.46 6.00
CA THR A 18 4.55 -5.13 5.69
C THR A 18 4.52 -3.82 4.92
N VAL A 19 3.94 -3.84 3.73
CA VAL A 19 3.90 -2.71 2.81
C VAL A 19 2.45 -2.24 2.63
N LEU A 20 2.24 -0.94 2.60
CA LEU A 20 0.96 -0.35 2.25
C LEU A 20 1.14 0.53 1.01
N ASP A 21 0.35 0.24 -0.03
CA ASP A 21 0.29 1.06 -1.24
C ASP A 21 -0.97 1.92 -1.19
N LEU A 22 -0.80 3.22 -1.15
CA LEU A 22 -1.90 4.18 -1.16
C LEU A 22 -2.34 4.43 -2.60
N GLY A 23 -3.64 4.25 -2.87
CA GLY A 23 -4.17 4.40 -4.22
C GLY A 23 -3.68 3.30 -5.15
N SER A 24 -3.93 2.06 -4.78
CA SER A 24 -3.37 0.89 -5.46
C SER A 24 -3.85 0.69 -6.90
N GLY A 25 -4.94 1.30 -7.30
CA GLY A 25 -5.48 1.12 -8.65
C GLY A 25 -5.75 -0.35 -8.96
N GLY A 26 -5.24 -0.83 -10.09
CA GLY A 26 -5.38 -2.23 -10.50
C GLY A 26 -4.53 -3.21 -9.71
N GLY A 27 -3.73 -2.75 -8.76
CA GLY A 27 -3.00 -3.59 -7.82
C GLY A 27 -1.68 -4.14 -8.32
N ILE A 28 -1.20 -3.73 -9.50
CA ILE A 28 0.03 -4.28 -10.07
C ILE A 28 1.24 -4.03 -9.15
N ASP A 29 1.39 -2.80 -8.65
CA ASP A 29 2.50 -2.46 -7.75
C ASP A 29 2.38 -3.20 -6.41
N VAL A 30 1.16 -3.42 -5.92
CA VAL A 30 0.93 -4.19 -4.70
C VAL A 30 1.37 -5.63 -4.89
N LEU A 31 1.07 -6.23 -6.05
CA LEU A 31 1.50 -7.59 -6.36
C LEU A 31 3.02 -7.70 -6.44
N LEU A 32 3.68 -6.70 -7.04
CA LEU A 32 5.15 -6.65 -7.08
C LEU A 32 5.73 -6.52 -5.68
N SER A 33 5.11 -5.68 -4.83
CA SER A 33 5.53 -5.55 -3.43
C SER A 33 5.41 -6.88 -2.69
N ALA A 34 4.31 -7.60 -2.90
CA ALA A 34 4.09 -8.90 -2.27
C ALA A 34 5.17 -9.91 -2.64
N LYS A 35 5.58 -9.91 -3.89
CA LYS A 35 6.69 -10.77 -4.34
C LYS A 35 8.00 -10.40 -3.67
N ARG A 36 8.27 -9.10 -3.54
CA ARG A 36 9.52 -8.60 -2.93
C ARG A 36 9.64 -8.95 -1.46
N VAL A 37 8.54 -8.79 -0.70
CA VAL A 37 8.58 -9.08 0.74
C VAL A 37 8.48 -10.57 1.04
N GLY A 38 8.10 -11.37 0.07
CA GLY A 38 8.05 -12.82 0.18
C GLY A 38 6.93 -13.34 1.07
N PRO A 39 6.89 -14.67 1.28
CA PRO A 39 5.76 -15.29 1.99
C PRO A 39 5.66 -14.94 3.48
N THR A 40 6.73 -14.39 4.07
CA THR A 40 6.69 -13.91 5.47
C THR A 40 6.29 -12.45 5.58
N GLY A 41 6.23 -11.72 4.47
CA GLY A 41 5.77 -10.34 4.42
C GLY A 41 4.33 -10.24 3.96
N VAL A 42 3.79 -9.02 3.99
CA VAL A 42 2.40 -8.74 3.61
C VAL A 42 2.37 -7.44 2.80
N ALA A 43 1.55 -7.41 1.75
CA ALA A 43 1.30 -6.20 0.98
C ALA A 43 -0.19 -5.84 1.04
N TYR A 44 -0.47 -4.60 1.43
CA TYR A 44 -1.81 -4.03 1.43
C TYR A 44 -1.93 -3.01 0.32
N GLY A 45 -3.06 -3.04 -0.39
CA GLY A 45 -3.40 -2.02 -1.36
C GLY A 45 -4.68 -1.31 -0.93
N LEU A 46 -4.66 0.01 -0.88
CA LEU A 46 -5.80 0.81 -0.49
C LEU A 46 -6.34 1.56 -1.70
N ASP A 47 -7.63 1.45 -1.96
CA ASP A 47 -8.31 2.23 -3.00
C ASP A 47 -9.73 2.56 -2.54
N MET A 48 -10.28 3.64 -3.06
CA MET A 48 -11.62 4.09 -2.68
C MET A 48 -12.70 3.60 -3.64
N THR A 49 -12.36 3.06 -4.83
CA THR A 49 -13.34 2.66 -5.83
C THR A 49 -13.53 1.15 -5.85
N ASP A 50 -14.80 0.72 -5.94
CA ASP A 50 -15.12 -0.70 -6.06
C ASP A 50 -14.61 -1.29 -7.38
N GLN A 51 -14.60 -0.50 -8.45
CA GLN A 51 -14.11 -0.95 -9.75
C GLN A 51 -12.64 -1.32 -9.71
N MET A 52 -11.81 -0.48 -9.09
CA MET A 52 -10.37 -0.74 -9.00
C MET A 52 -10.09 -1.90 -8.06
N LEU A 53 -10.86 -2.02 -6.97
CA LEU A 53 -10.72 -3.15 -6.07
C LEU A 53 -11.08 -4.47 -6.74
N ALA A 54 -12.14 -4.48 -7.55
CA ALA A 54 -12.53 -5.68 -8.31
C ALA A 54 -11.44 -6.10 -9.28
N LEU A 55 -10.84 -5.14 -10.01
CA LEU A 55 -9.74 -5.40 -10.92
C LEU A 55 -8.51 -5.92 -10.16
N ALA A 56 -8.20 -5.32 -9.02
CA ALA A 56 -7.07 -5.74 -8.19
C ALA A 56 -7.25 -7.16 -7.67
N GLU A 57 -8.46 -7.53 -7.22
CA GLU A 57 -8.75 -8.90 -6.78
C GLU A 57 -8.62 -9.90 -7.92
N GLU A 58 -9.05 -9.55 -9.12
CA GLU A 58 -8.89 -10.41 -10.29
C GLU A 58 -7.40 -10.62 -10.62
N ASN A 59 -6.61 -9.56 -10.58
CA ASN A 59 -5.17 -9.65 -10.80
C ASN A 59 -4.48 -10.50 -9.73
N LYS A 60 -4.90 -10.35 -8.46
CA LYS A 60 -4.41 -11.17 -7.36
C LYS A 60 -4.69 -12.65 -7.61
N ARG A 61 -5.90 -12.97 -8.02
CA ARG A 61 -6.31 -14.35 -8.32
C ARG A 61 -5.42 -14.95 -9.39
N LYS A 62 -5.14 -14.19 -10.45
CA LYS A 62 -4.27 -14.65 -11.55
C LYS A 62 -2.83 -14.83 -11.11
N SER A 63 -2.35 -14.05 -10.16
CA SER A 63 -0.97 -14.11 -9.69
C SER A 63 -0.68 -15.31 -8.80
N GLY A 64 -1.69 -15.86 -8.14
CA GLY A 64 -1.53 -16.92 -7.17
C GLY A 64 -0.91 -16.50 -5.85
N LEU A 65 -0.71 -15.20 -5.61
CA LEU A 65 -0.12 -14.70 -4.37
C LEU A 65 -1.15 -14.69 -3.23
N ALA A 66 -0.73 -15.16 -2.05
CA ALA A 66 -1.61 -15.24 -0.87
C ALA A 66 -1.37 -14.10 0.13
N ASN A 67 -0.24 -13.40 0.03
CA ASN A 67 0.16 -12.36 0.99
C ASN A 67 -0.23 -10.94 0.54
N VAL A 68 -1.33 -10.83 -0.20
CA VAL A 68 -1.86 -9.57 -0.71
C VAL A 68 -3.26 -9.35 -0.17
N HIS A 69 -3.56 -8.15 0.31
CA HIS A 69 -4.88 -7.77 0.77
C HIS A 69 -5.26 -6.41 0.20
N PHE A 70 -6.41 -6.33 -0.43
CA PHE A 70 -6.92 -5.07 -0.93
C PHE A 70 -8.01 -4.54 0.00
N LEU A 71 -7.88 -3.27 0.37
CA LEU A 71 -8.75 -2.61 1.33
C LEU A 71 -9.49 -1.46 0.65
N LYS A 72 -10.78 -1.36 0.93
CA LYS A 72 -11.56 -0.21 0.51
C LYS A 72 -11.49 0.85 1.60
N GLY A 73 -11.13 2.06 1.23
CA GLY A 73 -11.06 3.17 2.16
C GLY A 73 -10.43 4.39 1.54
N GLU A 74 -10.36 5.44 2.33
CA GLU A 74 -9.79 6.71 1.93
C GLU A 74 -8.40 6.88 2.54
N ILE A 75 -7.52 7.58 1.83
CA ILE A 75 -6.17 7.83 2.33
C ILE A 75 -6.16 8.75 3.55
N GLU A 76 -7.25 9.49 3.78
CA GLU A 76 -7.43 10.34 4.96
C GLU A 76 -7.87 9.54 6.19
N ALA A 77 -8.26 8.28 6.02
CA ALA A 77 -8.75 7.41 7.11
C ALA A 77 -8.37 5.95 6.80
N ILE A 78 -7.10 5.62 6.98
CA ILE A 78 -6.55 4.31 6.61
C ILE A 78 -7.12 3.23 7.54
N PRO A 79 -7.76 2.18 6.99
CA PRO A 79 -8.42 1.13 7.80
C PRO A 79 -7.42 0.09 8.32
N LEU A 80 -6.34 0.54 8.93
CA LEU A 80 -5.32 -0.28 9.56
C LEU A 80 -4.99 0.27 10.94
N PRO A 81 -4.59 -0.58 11.88
CA PRO A 81 -4.20 -0.10 13.21
C PRO A 81 -2.91 0.69 13.16
N ALA A 82 -2.67 1.46 14.23
CA ALA A 82 -1.42 2.18 14.38
C ALA A 82 -0.24 1.19 14.45
N ASN A 83 0.91 1.61 13.94
CA ASN A 83 2.16 0.85 14.02
C ASN A 83 2.05 -0.56 13.38
N SER A 84 1.36 -0.67 12.25
CA SER A 84 1.14 -1.96 11.59
C SER A 84 1.95 -2.15 10.31
N VAL A 85 2.56 -1.07 9.78
CA VAL A 85 3.17 -1.06 8.45
C VAL A 85 4.63 -0.63 8.53
N ASP A 86 5.50 -1.33 7.81
CA ASP A 86 6.93 -1.00 7.72
C ASP A 86 7.22 0.05 6.65
N VAL A 87 6.50 -0.03 5.53
CA VAL A 87 6.76 0.83 4.35
C VAL A 87 5.45 1.29 3.76
N ILE A 88 5.39 2.57 3.38
CA ILE A 88 4.27 3.12 2.62
C ILE A 88 4.78 3.55 1.24
N ILE A 89 4.09 3.12 0.20
CA ILE A 89 4.33 3.53 -1.18
C ILE A 89 3.10 4.31 -1.65
N SER A 90 3.31 5.43 -2.32
CA SER A 90 2.21 6.25 -2.85
C SER A 90 2.40 6.50 -4.33
N ASN A 91 1.35 6.34 -5.11
CA ASN A 91 1.33 6.60 -6.55
C ASN A 91 0.74 7.98 -6.84
N CYS A 92 1.28 9.01 -6.21
CA CYS A 92 0.88 10.42 -6.39
C CYS A 92 -0.51 10.76 -5.86
N VAL A 93 -1.20 9.83 -5.18
CA VAL A 93 -2.57 10.09 -4.72
C VAL A 93 -2.65 11.17 -3.64
N ILE A 94 -1.55 11.41 -2.91
CA ILE A 94 -1.51 12.44 -1.87
C ILE A 94 -1.77 13.81 -2.47
N ASN A 95 -1.29 14.08 -3.68
CA ASN A 95 -1.49 15.35 -4.36
C ASN A 95 -2.94 15.57 -4.79
N LEU A 96 -3.75 14.52 -4.82
CA LEU A 96 -5.16 14.59 -5.18
C LEU A 96 -6.07 14.79 -3.97
N SER A 97 -5.52 14.65 -2.76
CA SER A 97 -6.30 14.81 -1.53
C SER A 97 -6.54 16.29 -1.23
N ALA A 98 -7.75 16.60 -0.76
CA ALA A 98 -8.09 17.94 -0.27
C ALA A 98 -7.45 18.24 1.09
N ASP A 99 -7.10 17.21 1.86
CA ASP A 99 -6.51 17.35 3.20
C ASP A 99 -5.22 16.57 3.30
N LYS A 100 -4.14 17.19 2.81
CA LYS A 100 -2.81 16.57 2.78
C LYS A 100 -2.25 16.33 4.18
N ASP A 101 -2.54 17.22 5.13
CA ASP A 101 -2.08 17.08 6.50
C ASP A 101 -2.69 15.83 7.16
N ARG A 102 -3.96 15.58 6.90
CA ARG A 102 -4.64 14.39 7.42
C ARG A 102 -4.08 13.11 6.83
N VAL A 103 -3.79 13.11 5.53
CA VAL A 103 -3.15 11.97 4.87
C VAL A 103 -1.81 11.65 5.50
N LEU A 104 -0.97 12.66 5.72
CA LEU A 104 0.33 12.47 6.34
C LEU A 104 0.21 11.97 7.77
N ARG A 105 -0.73 12.49 8.55
CA ARG A 105 -0.97 12.01 9.92
C ARG A 105 -1.39 10.55 9.92
N GLU A 106 -2.27 10.14 8.99
CA GLU A 106 -2.70 8.75 8.88
C GLU A 106 -1.53 7.85 8.46
N ALA A 107 -0.70 8.30 7.54
CA ALA A 107 0.49 7.56 7.12
C ALA A 107 1.43 7.33 8.31
N TYR A 108 1.72 8.38 9.08
CA TYR A 108 2.56 8.25 10.27
C TYR A 108 1.92 7.36 11.34
N ARG A 109 0.59 7.45 11.49
CA ARG A 109 -0.11 6.63 12.48
C ARG A 109 0.09 5.14 12.23
N VAL A 110 -0.07 4.70 10.97
CA VAL A 110 0.03 3.28 10.63
C VAL A 110 1.46 2.78 10.51
N LEU A 111 2.44 3.67 10.29
CA LEU A 111 3.84 3.28 10.22
C LEU A 111 4.37 2.87 11.59
N LYS A 112 5.13 1.78 11.61
CA LYS A 112 5.89 1.39 12.81
C LYS A 112 6.99 2.41 13.08
N PRO A 113 7.45 2.57 14.33
CA PRO A 113 8.64 3.39 14.62
C PRO A 113 9.81 2.95 13.73
N GLY A 114 10.45 3.90 13.06
CA GLY A 114 11.52 3.60 12.10
C GLY A 114 11.02 3.19 10.72
N GLY A 115 9.72 3.14 10.48
CA GLY A 115 9.14 2.86 9.17
C GLY A 115 9.39 3.98 8.17
N ARG A 116 9.19 3.66 6.89
CA ARG A 116 9.51 4.59 5.78
C ARG A 116 8.49 4.63 4.67
#